data_ff8b7a8c7d864d92b4ca1ff67e700bd6
#
_entry.id   ff8b7a8c7d864d92b4ca1ff67e700bd6
#
_cell.length_a   1.000
_cell.length_b   1.000
_cell.length_c   1.000
_cell.angle_alpha   90.00
_cell.angle_beta   90.00
_cell.angle_gamma   90.00
#
_symmetry.space_group_name_H-M   'P 1'
#
loop_
_entity.id
_entity.type
_entity.pdbx_description
1 polymer ?
#
loop_
_entity_poly.entity_id
_entity_poly.type
_entity_poly.pdbx_seq_one_letter_code
_entity_poly.pdbx_strand_id
1 'polypeptide(L)'
;MERRGTLWAVLVVGLALFLASLVVLGTAVLGTLGGTLGGGCAGDGGPGGGAQQIGPRAWSAEQMTNAQTIVQHAVDRALPKRAAVIALSTAIVESGLENVGYGDRDSLGLFQQRPSQGWGTPKQLLNPAYAAAEFYRILLTVPRWATLPPGVAAQAVQRSAFPDRYAP
;
A
#
# COMPACT_ATOMS: atom_id res chain seq x y z
N MET A 1 -28.09 -43.65 -30.76
CA MET A 1 -27.09 -42.96 -29.89
C MET A 1 -27.23 -41.45 -29.92
N GLU A 2 -28.26 -40.83 -30.45
CA GLU A 2 -28.40 -39.36 -30.64
C GLU A 2 -29.14 -38.61 -29.52
N ARG A 3 -29.83 -39.26 -28.62
CA ARG A 3 -30.64 -38.59 -27.59
C ARG A 3 -29.82 -38.04 -26.40
N ARG A 4 -28.59 -38.48 -26.22
CA ARG A 4 -27.76 -38.01 -25.07
C ARG A 4 -27.06 -36.65 -25.32
N GLY A 5 -26.75 -36.31 -26.56
CA GLY A 5 -26.11 -35.05 -26.93
C GLY A 5 -27.00 -33.82 -26.78
N THR A 6 -28.28 -33.95 -27.12
CA THR A 6 -29.24 -32.84 -27.02
C THR A 6 -29.61 -32.47 -25.60
N LEU A 7 -29.64 -33.41 -24.66
CA LEU A 7 -29.92 -33.16 -23.25
C LEU A 7 -28.76 -32.38 -22.57
N TRP A 8 -27.53 -32.71 -22.94
CA TRP A 8 -26.36 -31.98 -22.42
C TRP A 8 -26.28 -30.54 -22.95
N ALA A 9 -26.59 -30.33 -24.24
CA ALA A 9 -26.60 -29.00 -24.83
C ALA A 9 -27.67 -28.08 -24.20
N VAL A 10 -28.85 -28.61 -23.91
CA VAL A 10 -29.93 -27.83 -23.24
C VAL A 10 -29.56 -27.50 -21.79
N LEU A 11 -28.91 -28.43 -21.06
CA LEU A 11 -28.47 -28.21 -19.68
C LEU A 11 -27.38 -27.15 -19.60
N VAL A 12 -26.39 -27.16 -20.51
CA VAL A 12 -25.31 -26.19 -20.52
C VAL A 12 -25.82 -24.79 -20.89
N VAL A 13 -26.68 -24.66 -21.87
CA VAL A 13 -27.28 -23.37 -22.25
C VAL A 13 -28.22 -22.85 -21.16
N GLY A 14 -29.01 -23.71 -20.52
CA GLY A 14 -29.87 -23.33 -19.40
C GLY A 14 -29.09 -22.83 -18.19
N LEU A 15 -27.98 -23.48 -17.86
CA LEU A 15 -27.12 -23.07 -16.76
C LEU A 15 -26.41 -21.73 -17.05
N ALA A 16 -25.93 -21.50 -18.28
CA ALA A 16 -25.30 -20.25 -18.67
C ALA A 16 -26.28 -19.07 -18.63
N LEU A 17 -27.52 -19.24 -19.06
CA LEU A 17 -28.55 -18.21 -18.99
C LEU A 17 -29.00 -17.93 -17.56
N PHE A 18 -29.04 -18.94 -16.68
CA PHE A 18 -29.37 -18.76 -15.26
C PHE A 18 -28.26 -17.99 -14.51
N LEU A 19 -27.00 -18.28 -14.78
CA LEU A 19 -25.86 -17.54 -14.20
C LEU A 19 -25.79 -16.09 -14.71
N ALA A 20 -26.10 -15.85 -15.98
CA ALA A 20 -26.16 -14.49 -16.54
C ALA A 20 -27.31 -13.68 -15.90
N SER A 21 -28.47 -14.29 -15.61
CA SER A 21 -29.58 -13.62 -14.92
C SER A 21 -29.28 -13.27 -13.49
N LEU A 22 -28.50 -14.10 -12.76
CA LEU A 22 -28.06 -13.83 -11.40
C LEU A 22 -27.09 -12.65 -11.32
N VAL A 23 -26.20 -12.49 -12.31
CA VAL A 23 -25.28 -11.35 -12.37
C VAL A 23 -26.02 -10.04 -12.63
N VAL A 24 -27.05 -10.03 -13.48
CA VAL A 24 -27.85 -8.81 -13.76
C VAL A 24 -28.74 -8.42 -12.57
N LEU A 25 -29.28 -9.38 -11.82
CA LEU A 25 -30.07 -9.07 -10.61
C LEU A 25 -29.17 -8.61 -9.44
N GLY A 26 -27.92 -9.09 -9.36
CA GLY A 26 -26.96 -8.70 -8.32
C GLY A 26 -26.52 -7.23 -8.41
N THR A 27 -26.46 -6.66 -9.62
CA THR A 27 -26.05 -5.26 -9.82
C THR A 27 -27.18 -4.24 -9.57
N ALA A 28 -28.44 -4.64 -9.66
CA ALA A 28 -29.59 -3.75 -9.45
C ALA A 28 -29.95 -3.56 -7.98
N VAL A 29 -29.59 -4.48 -7.07
CA VAL A 29 -29.91 -4.40 -5.62
C VAL A 29 -28.86 -3.60 -4.83
N LEU A 30 -27.64 -3.41 -5.35
CA LEU A 30 -26.59 -2.61 -4.65
C LEU A 30 -26.75 -1.10 -4.84
N GLY A 31 -27.69 -0.65 -5.68
CA GLY A 31 -27.87 0.79 -5.99
C GLY A 31 -28.85 1.55 -5.10
N THR A 32 -29.60 0.91 -4.20
CA THR A 32 -30.70 1.57 -3.46
C THR A 32 -30.62 1.49 -1.94
N LEU A 33 -29.54 1.00 -1.35
CA LEU A 33 -29.29 1.03 0.10
C LEU A 33 -28.25 2.08 0.52
N GLY A 34 -28.05 3.12 -0.29
CA GLY A 34 -27.24 4.30 0.03
C GLY A 34 -28.02 5.40 0.73
N GLY A 35 -28.78 5.08 1.77
CA GLY A 35 -29.56 6.01 2.59
C GLY A 35 -29.02 6.12 4.01
N THR A 36 -28.30 7.19 4.30
CA THR A 36 -28.16 7.87 5.59
C THR A 36 -27.91 7.03 6.85
N LEU A 37 -26.61 6.72 7.11
CA LEU A 37 -26.13 6.78 8.49
C LEU A 37 -25.07 7.88 8.54
N GLY A 38 -25.43 9.02 9.09
CA GLY A 38 -24.57 10.17 9.28
C GLY A 38 -23.40 9.86 10.21
N GLY A 39 -22.20 10.15 9.74
CA GLY A 39 -20.95 10.07 10.48
C GLY A 39 -19.85 10.49 9.53
N GLY A 40 -19.58 11.82 9.45
CA GLY A 40 -18.73 12.53 8.51
C GLY A 40 -17.40 11.84 8.21
N CYS A 41 -17.29 11.29 7.01
CA CYS A 41 -16.09 11.23 6.23
C CYS A 41 -16.40 11.87 4.88
N ALA A 42 -16.56 13.19 4.88
CA ALA A 42 -16.57 13.98 3.64
C ALA A 42 -15.11 14.09 3.18
N GLY A 43 -14.63 13.04 2.52
CA GLY A 43 -13.40 13.04 1.74
C GLY A 43 -13.76 12.44 0.41
N ASP A 44 -13.63 13.21 -0.65
CA ASP A 44 -13.75 12.81 -2.05
C ASP A 44 -12.63 11.80 -2.39
N GLY A 45 -12.69 10.64 -1.76
CA GLY A 45 -11.69 9.59 -1.82
C GLY A 45 -12.25 8.32 -2.45
N GLY A 46 -12.30 8.29 -3.78
CA GLY A 46 -12.20 7.04 -4.52
C GLY A 46 -10.88 6.32 -4.15
N PRO A 47 -10.65 5.07 -4.59
CA PRO A 47 -9.44 4.31 -4.30
C PRO A 47 -8.22 4.93 -4.98
N GLY A 48 -7.81 6.11 -4.61
CA GLY A 48 -6.72 6.89 -5.19
C GLY A 48 -6.56 8.23 -4.51
N GLY A 49 -5.90 8.30 -3.39
CA GLY A 49 -5.00 9.39 -3.06
C GLY A 49 -5.55 10.77 -2.71
N GLY A 50 -6.83 10.97 -2.39
CA GLY A 50 -7.31 12.25 -1.84
C GLY A 50 -6.76 12.55 -0.44
N ALA A 51 -6.70 13.83 -0.04
CA ALA A 51 -6.35 14.19 1.33
C ALA A 51 -7.29 13.52 2.34
N GLN A 52 -6.76 13.01 3.46
CA GLN A 52 -7.53 12.28 4.46
C GLN A 52 -7.20 12.73 5.87
N GLN A 53 -8.23 12.74 6.71
CA GLN A 53 -8.06 12.88 8.16
C GLN A 53 -7.98 11.48 8.77
N ILE A 54 -6.82 11.13 9.32
CA ILE A 54 -6.63 9.84 10.01
C ILE A 54 -6.18 10.14 11.43
N GLY A 55 -7.07 9.86 12.38
CA GLY A 55 -6.86 10.26 13.77
C GLY A 55 -6.77 11.78 13.91
N PRO A 56 -5.85 12.33 14.72
CA PRO A 56 -5.69 13.76 14.91
C PRO A 56 -4.93 14.44 13.75
N ARG A 57 -4.40 13.69 12.79
CA ARG A 57 -3.53 14.21 11.73
C ARG A 57 -4.25 14.23 10.38
N ALA A 58 -4.19 15.39 9.70
CA ALA A 58 -4.55 15.52 8.29
C ALA A 58 -3.37 15.11 7.40
N TRP A 59 -3.63 14.32 6.39
CA TRP A 59 -2.66 13.86 5.41
C TRP A 59 -3.02 14.42 4.03
N SER A 60 -2.05 14.96 3.32
CA SER A 60 -2.25 15.47 1.97
C SER A 60 -2.51 14.35 0.96
N ALA A 61 -3.02 14.70 -0.23
CA ALA A 61 -3.19 13.76 -1.32
C ALA A 61 -1.84 13.12 -1.74
N GLU A 62 -0.75 13.90 -1.74
CA GLU A 62 0.59 13.38 -2.02
C GLU A 62 1.04 12.36 -0.98
N GLN A 63 0.92 12.68 0.32
CA GLN A 63 1.28 11.76 1.40
C GLN A 63 0.48 10.45 1.33
N MET A 64 -0.82 10.54 1.00
CA MET A 64 -1.66 9.35 0.81
C MET A 64 -1.24 8.53 -0.41
N THR A 65 -0.87 9.16 -1.51
CA THR A 65 -0.34 8.48 -2.71
C THR A 65 0.99 7.78 -2.40
N ASN A 66 1.87 8.44 -1.67
CA ASN A 66 3.14 7.86 -1.25
C ASN A 66 2.94 6.66 -0.30
N ALA A 67 2.00 6.77 0.65
CA ALA A 67 1.63 5.66 1.52
C ALA A 67 1.10 4.46 0.74
N GLN A 68 0.22 4.71 -0.24
CA GLN A 68 -0.30 3.66 -1.12
C GLN A 68 0.81 2.99 -1.93
N THR A 69 1.76 3.77 -2.47
CA THR A 69 2.92 3.24 -3.19
C THR A 69 3.74 2.28 -2.32
N ILE A 70 4.02 2.67 -1.06
CA ILE A 70 4.73 1.81 -0.10
C ILE A 70 3.96 0.51 0.15
N VAL A 71 2.65 0.60 0.42
CA VAL A 71 1.81 -0.57 0.68
C VAL A 71 1.72 -1.48 -0.53
N GLN A 72 1.52 -0.91 -1.71
CA GLN A 72 1.39 -1.69 -2.96
C GLN A 72 2.65 -2.51 -3.23
N HIS A 73 3.84 -1.95 -3.00
CA HIS A 73 5.09 -2.72 -3.11
C HIS A 73 5.17 -3.93 -2.18
N ALA A 74 4.59 -3.84 -0.97
CA ALA A 74 4.51 -4.99 -0.08
C ALA A 74 3.52 -6.04 -0.59
N VAL A 75 2.37 -5.59 -1.11
CA VAL A 75 1.33 -6.46 -1.70
C VAL A 75 1.86 -7.21 -2.92
N ASP A 76 2.49 -6.51 -3.86
CA ASP A 76 3.03 -7.08 -5.10
C ASP A 76 4.10 -8.15 -4.85
N ARG A 77 4.80 -8.02 -3.73
CA ARG A 77 5.82 -8.98 -3.27
C ARG A 77 5.27 -10.04 -2.32
N ALA A 78 3.97 -10.08 -2.11
CA ALA A 78 3.30 -10.98 -1.16
C ALA A 78 3.93 -10.94 0.26
N LEU A 79 4.42 -9.75 0.68
CA LEU A 79 4.99 -9.58 2.01
C LEU A 79 3.88 -9.52 3.07
N PRO A 80 4.13 -9.98 4.30
CA PRO A 80 3.16 -9.85 5.38
C PRO A 80 2.89 -8.38 5.70
N LYS A 81 1.66 -8.07 6.16
CA LYS A 81 1.22 -6.70 6.53
C LYS A 81 2.23 -5.95 7.41
N ARG A 82 2.95 -6.70 8.26
CA ARG A 82 3.98 -6.15 9.13
C ARG A 82 5.09 -5.43 8.37
N ALA A 83 5.48 -5.90 7.18
CA ALA A 83 6.48 -5.21 6.35
C ALA A 83 5.99 -3.81 5.96
N ALA A 84 4.74 -3.69 5.53
CA ALA A 84 4.14 -2.39 5.20
C ALA A 84 4.06 -1.46 6.43
N VAL A 85 3.72 -1.99 7.61
CA VAL A 85 3.71 -1.22 8.86
C VAL A 85 5.10 -0.66 9.17
N ILE A 86 6.16 -1.48 9.07
CA ILE A 86 7.54 -1.03 9.32
C ILE A 86 7.94 0.06 8.31
N ALA A 87 7.66 -0.15 7.02
CA ALA A 87 8.02 0.82 5.99
C ALA A 87 7.26 2.14 6.14
N LEU A 88 5.94 2.10 6.37
CA LEU A 88 5.13 3.29 6.57
C LEU A 88 5.58 4.08 7.80
N SER A 89 5.75 3.42 8.94
CA SER A 89 6.22 4.10 10.16
C SER A 89 7.60 4.72 9.97
N THR A 90 8.49 4.06 9.23
CA THR A 90 9.79 4.63 8.89
C THR A 90 9.65 5.88 8.02
N ALA A 91 8.89 5.83 6.92
CA ALA A 91 8.71 6.98 6.04
C ALA A 91 8.01 8.17 6.74
N ILE A 92 7.09 7.89 7.68
CA ILE A 92 6.48 8.93 8.51
C ILE A 92 7.53 9.64 9.38
N VAL A 93 8.46 8.89 9.99
CA VAL A 93 9.51 9.45 10.85
C VAL A 93 10.56 10.20 10.03
N GLU A 94 10.90 9.71 8.84
CA GLU A 94 11.96 10.27 8.00
C GLU A 94 11.54 11.54 7.26
N SER A 95 10.37 11.55 6.66
CA SER A 95 9.92 12.63 5.78
C SER A 95 8.47 13.08 6.02
N GLY A 96 7.75 12.44 6.95
CA GLY A 96 6.31 12.64 7.05
C GLY A 96 5.52 12.13 5.84
N LEU A 97 6.03 11.15 5.10
CA LEU A 97 5.49 10.66 3.82
C LEU A 97 5.60 11.69 2.67
N GLU A 98 6.42 12.71 2.78
CA GLU A 98 6.70 13.66 1.72
C GLU A 98 7.93 13.23 0.90
N ASN A 99 7.84 13.33 -0.43
CA ASN A 99 8.95 12.94 -1.30
C ASN A 99 9.92 14.12 -1.48
N VAL A 100 10.66 14.46 -0.41
CA VAL A 100 11.49 15.65 -0.34
C VAL A 100 12.83 15.51 -1.08
N GLY A 101 13.19 16.55 -1.83
CA GLY A 101 14.46 16.62 -2.56
C GLY A 101 15.66 17.10 -1.75
N TYR A 102 15.54 17.12 -0.42
CA TYR A 102 16.56 17.58 0.52
C TYR A 102 16.52 16.81 1.82
N GLY A 103 17.58 16.89 2.63
CA GLY A 103 17.67 16.26 3.94
C GLY A 103 19.02 16.51 4.59
N ASP A 104 19.30 15.80 5.68
CA ASP A 104 20.64 15.86 6.29
C ASP A 104 21.68 15.29 5.30
N ARG A 105 22.74 16.05 5.06
CA ARG A 105 23.79 15.73 4.10
C ARG A 105 23.23 15.54 2.68
N ASP A 106 23.27 14.31 2.15
CA ASP A 106 22.76 13.94 0.82
C ASP A 106 21.50 13.05 0.88
N SER A 107 20.74 13.12 1.99
CA SER A 107 19.51 12.35 2.19
C SER A 107 18.39 12.84 1.29
N LEU A 108 17.64 11.91 0.69
CA LEU A 108 16.58 12.20 -0.29
C LEU A 108 15.36 11.30 -0.12
N GLY A 109 14.22 11.83 -0.52
CA GLY A 109 12.97 11.09 -0.73
C GLY A 109 12.30 10.62 0.56
N LEU A 110 11.34 9.71 0.40
CA LEU A 110 10.46 9.22 1.45
C LEU A 110 11.18 8.64 2.67
N PHE A 111 12.30 7.98 2.46
CA PHE A 111 13.04 7.27 3.50
C PHE A 111 14.36 7.96 3.86
N GLN A 112 14.59 9.17 3.38
CA GLN A 112 15.83 9.92 3.60
C GLN A 112 17.08 9.07 3.32
N GLN A 113 17.03 8.32 2.22
CA GLN A 113 18.10 7.44 1.75
C GLN A 113 19.21 8.27 1.12
N ARG A 114 20.46 7.82 1.26
CA ARG A 114 21.63 8.58 0.85
C ARG A 114 22.35 7.96 -0.35
N PRO A 115 22.52 8.72 -1.45
CA PRO A 115 23.33 8.28 -2.60
C PRO A 115 24.74 7.85 -2.20
N SER A 116 25.39 8.63 -1.32
CA SER A 116 26.75 8.32 -0.85
C SER A 116 26.87 7.02 -0.05
N GLN A 117 25.73 6.46 0.40
CA GLN A 117 25.69 5.19 1.12
C GLN A 117 25.22 4.01 0.24
N GLY A 118 25.15 4.22 -1.07
CA GLY A 118 24.82 3.15 -2.01
C GLY A 118 23.34 2.80 -2.11
N TRP A 119 22.43 3.68 -1.66
CA TRP A 119 21.00 3.45 -1.78
C TRP A 119 20.47 3.64 -3.21
N GLY A 120 21.18 4.36 -4.05
CA GLY A 120 20.83 4.64 -5.43
C GLY A 120 21.24 6.05 -5.86
N THR A 121 20.98 6.40 -7.11
CA THR A 121 21.20 7.76 -7.61
C THR A 121 20.13 8.72 -7.07
N PRO A 122 20.38 10.04 -7.03
CA PRO A 122 19.37 11.03 -6.61
C PRO A 122 18.03 10.88 -7.33
N LYS A 123 18.06 10.66 -8.66
CA LYS A 123 16.86 10.45 -9.47
C LYS A 123 16.06 9.22 -9.04
N GLN A 124 16.77 8.15 -8.66
CA GLN A 124 16.14 6.92 -8.18
C GLN A 124 15.51 7.11 -6.81
N LEU A 125 16.21 7.76 -5.89
CA LEU A 125 15.73 7.98 -4.51
C LEU A 125 14.53 8.94 -4.44
N LEU A 126 14.40 9.85 -5.40
CA LEU A 126 13.23 10.71 -5.59
C LEU A 126 12.07 10.01 -6.31
N ASN A 127 12.21 8.75 -6.67
CA ASN A 127 11.10 7.93 -7.14
C ASN A 127 10.54 7.11 -5.96
N PRO A 128 9.31 7.38 -5.48
CA PRO A 128 8.72 6.69 -4.33
C PRO A 128 8.71 5.17 -4.45
N ALA A 129 8.44 4.66 -5.65
CA ALA A 129 8.41 3.23 -5.92
C ALA A 129 9.80 2.58 -5.78
N TYR A 130 10.84 3.23 -6.32
CA TYR A 130 12.22 2.75 -6.19
C TYR A 130 12.67 2.78 -4.72
N ALA A 131 12.43 3.91 -4.02
CA ALA A 131 12.83 4.07 -2.63
C ALA A 131 12.17 3.02 -1.72
N ALA A 132 10.87 2.72 -1.93
CA ALA A 132 10.16 1.66 -1.24
C ALA A 132 10.72 0.27 -1.57
N ALA A 133 11.02 -0.01 -2.83
CA ALA A 133 11.61 -1.28 -3.27
C ALA A 133 12.96 -1.54 -2.58
N GLU A 134 13.82 -0.52 -2.49
CA GLU A 134 15.12 -0.60 -1.82
C GLU A 134 14.98 -0.77 -0.32
N PHE A 135 14.04 -0.06 0.32
CA PHE A 135 13.74 -0.27 1.73
C PHE A 135 13.38 -1.73 2.03
N TYR A 136 12.44 -2.30 1.26
CA TYR A 136 12.06 -3.70 1.44
C TYR A 136 13.20 -4.67 1.12
N ARG A 137 14.02 -4.37 0.11
CA ARG A 137 15.19 -5.20 -0.22
C ARG A 137 16.12 -5.34 0.99
N ILE A 138 16.39 -4.24 1.68
CA ILE A 138 17.24 -4.26 2.89
C ILE A 138 16.49 -4.88 4.08
N LEU A 139 15.21 -4.55 4.29
CA LEU A 139 14.41 -5.11 5.38
C LEU A 139 14.44 -6.64 5.37
N LEU A 140 14.31 -7.25 4.19
CA LEU A 140 14.32 -8.71 4.04
C LEU A 140 15.68 -9.35 4.37
N THR A 141 16.76 -8.58 4.40
CA THR A 141 18.08 -9.07 4.83
C THR A 141 18.29 -8.97 6.34
N VAL A 142 17.45 -8.22 7.05
CA VAL A 142 17.57 -8.07 8.52
C VAL A 142 17.14 -9.38 9.21
N PRO A 143 18.01 -10.03 10.00
CA PRO A 143 17.64 -11.25 10.70
C PRO A 143 16.41 -11.05 11.59
N ARG A 144 15.45 -11.95 11.48
CA ARG A 144 14.21 -11.96 12.29
C ARG A 144 13.38 -10.66 12.22
N TRP A 145 13.49 -9.87 11.17
CA TRP A 145 12.76 -8.61 11.01
C TRP A 145 11.25 -8.75 11.29
N ALA A 146 10.67 -9.89 10.95
CA ALA A 146 9.25 -10.15 11.13
C ALA A 146 8.82 -10.28 12.61
N THR A 147 9.74 -10.47 13.54
CA THR A 147 9.48 -10.60 14.98
C THR A 147 10.06 -9.46 15.81
N LEU A 148 10.98 -8.67 15.26
CA LEU A 148 11.53 -7.49 15.93
C LEU A 148 10.44 -6.43 16.17
N PRO A 149 10.52 -5.61 17.23
CA PRO A 149 9.72 -4.39 17.30
C PRO A 149 9.87 -3.54 16.03
N PRO A 150 8.80 -2.92 15.49
CA PRO A 150 8.88 -2.17 14.24
C PRO A 150 10.00 -1.13 14.20
N GLY A 151 10.19 -0.36 15.25
CA GLY A 151 11.26 0.63 15.34
C GLY A 151 12.67 0.01 15.32
N VAL A 152 12.86 -1.16 15.93
CA VAL A 152 14.15 -1.88 15.89
C VAL A 152 14.43 -2.39 14.47
N ALA A 153 13.41 -2.90 13.77
CA ALA A 153 13.56 -3.32 12.39
C ALA A 153 13.87 -2.11 11.47
N ALA A 154 13.16 -0.98 11.66
CA ALA A 154 13.41 0.27 10.94
C ALA A 154 14.85 0.76 11.14
N GLN A 155 15.33 0.80 12.39
CA GLN A 155 16.70 1.17 12.71
C GLN A 155 17.74 0.25 12.05
N ALA A 156 17.47 -1.06 12.02
CA ALA A 156 18.37 -2.01 11.37
C ALA A 156 18.49 -1.79 9.86
N VAL A 157 17.41 -1.32 9.21
CA VAL A 157 17.40 -0.95 7.79
C VAL A 157 18.12 0.38 7.57
N GLN A 158 17.72 1.42 8.29
CA GLN A 158 18.18 2.81 8.08
C GLN A 158 19.58 3.08 8.61
N ARG A 159 20.01 2.34 9.64
CA ARG A 159 21.30 2.54 10.32
C ARG A 159 21.52 3.99 10.73
N SER A 160 20.44 4.63 11.18
CA SER A 160 20.44 6.02 11.61
C SER A 160 21.40 6.23 12.80
N ALA A 161 22.03 7.41 12.86
CA ALA A 161 22.82 7.83 14.02
C ALA A 161 21.94 8.07 15.27
N PHE A 162 20.61 8.13 15.11
CA PHE A 162 19.63 8.40 16.16
C PHE A 162 18.64 7.23 16.27
N PRO A 163 19.02 6.11 16.93
CA PRO A 163 18.19 4.89 16.97
C PRO A 163 16.83 5.11 17.64
N ASP A 164 16.75 6.04 18.60
CA ASP A 164 15.53 6.31 19.37
C ASP A 164 14.42 7.02 18.54
N ARG A 165 14.75 7.53 17.34
CA ARG A 165 13.75 8.18 16.48
C ARG A 165 12.60 7.26 16.04
N TYR A 166 12.84 5.96 16.02
CA TYR A 166 11.85 4.95 15.62
C TYR A 166 11.21 4.25 16.81
N ALA A 167 11.57 4.61 18.04
CA ALA A 167 10.89 4.11 19.23
C ALA A 167 9.46 4.65 19.27
N PRO A 168 8.47 3.84 19.74
CA PRO A 168 7.11 4.30 19.91
C PRO A 168 6.99 5.34 21.01
#